data_22ba94fd8a15e98b39caab6badd8189f
#
_entry.id   22ba94fd8a15e98b39caab6badd8189f
#
_cell.length_a   1.000
_cell.length_b   1.000
_cell.length_c   1.000
_cell.angle_alpha   90.00
_cell.angle_beta   90.00
_cell.angle_gamma   90.00
#
_symmetry.space_group_name_H-M   'P 1'
#
loop_
_entity.id
_entity.type
_entity.pdbx_description
1 polymer ?
#
loop_
_entity_poly.entity_id
_entity_poly.type
_entity_poly.pdbx_seq_one_letter_code
_entity_poly.pdbx_strand_id
1 'polypeptide(L)'
;LACCLIQSEEGQRYLKAMRAAANFAFVNRSLMAMSCRKAFEKVFGRTAEAMDMRTVYDVSHNIAKEETHTVQGKDMRLLVHRKGATRAFGPGHPDVPPKYSEVGQPVLVGGSMGTCSYVLCGTQRAMELSFGSTCHGAGRAMSRTKALKTLNSSEVLQRVEASGCTARVATRRLAAEEAPESYKDVSEVVQTCHEAGISRLCVRLKPLVCVKG
;
A
#
# COMPACT_ATOMS: atom_id res chain seq x y z
N LEU A 1 17.42 13.71 15.34
CA LEU A 1 16.39 12.68 15.37
C LEU A 1 15.54 12.86 16.62
N ALA A 2 14.20 12.91 16.48
CA ALA A 2 13.31 12.86 17.61
C ALA A 2 13.19 11.40 18.08
N CYS A 3 13.42 11.14 19.35
CA CYS A 3 13.29 9.81 19.95
C CYS A 3 12.82 9.94 21.40
N CYS A 4 12.18 8.89 21.89
CA CYS A 4 11.80 8.76 23.29
C CYS A 4 11.79 7.26 23.67
N LEU A 5 11.82 6.99 24.97
CA LEU A 5 11.63 5.62 25.45
C LEU A 5 10.18 5.21 25.21
N ILE A 6 9.97 3.95 24.81
CA ILE A 6 8.62 3.41 24.55
C ILE A 6 7.73 3.56 25.79
N GLN A 7 8.28 3.31 26.97
CA GLN A 7 7.54 3.35 28.24
C GLN A 7 7.43 4.75 28.88
N SER A 8 8.04 5.79 28.28
CA SER A 8 7.86 7.16 28.77
C SER A 8 6.46 7.67 28.44
N GLU A 9 6.04 8.73 29.14
CA GLU A 9 4.75 9.39 28.90
C GLU A 9 4.62 9.85 27.43
N GLU A 10 5.68 10.45 26.90
CA GLU A 10 5.75 10.92 25.50
C GLU A 10 5.62 9.74 24.52
N GLY A 11 6.32 8.65 24.77
CA GLY A 11 6.25 7.42 23.97
C GLY A 11 4.85 6.84 23.94
N GLN A 12 4.21 6.70 25.10
CA GLN A 12 2.84 6.21 25.20
C GLN A 12 1.82 7.16 24.56
N ARG A 13 1.98 8.47 24.72
CA ARG A 13 1.13 9.48 24.08
C ARG A 13 1.26 9.42 22.55
N TYR A 14 2.49 9.31 22.03
CA TYR A 14 2.74 9.11 20.60
C TYR A 14 2.06 7.85 20.06
N LEU A 15 2.22 6.71 20.72
CA LEU A 15 1.62 5.44 20.29
C LEU A 15 0.09 5.50 20.27
N LYS A 16 -0.54 6.14 21.26
CA LYS A 16 -2.00 6.35 21.28
C LYS A 16 -2.47 7.21 20.10
N ALA A 17 -1.78 8.32 19.85
CA ALA A 17 -2.11 9.23 18.74
C ALA A 17 -1.92 8.52 17.38
N MET A 18 -0.82 7.80 17.20
CA MET A 18 -0.56 7.03 15.98
C MET A 18 -1.63 5.95 15.74
N ARG A 19 -2.03 5.21 16.78
CA ARG A 19 -3.10 4.19 16.69
C ARG A 19 -4.44 4.81 16.31
N ALA A 20 -4.78 5.98 16.87
CA ALA A 20 -5.99 6.72 16.52
C ALA A 20 -5.95 7.16 15.05
N ALA A 21 -4.83 7.70 14.58
CA ALA A 21 -4.65 8.10 13.17
C ALA A 21 -4.72 6.88 12.22
N ALA A 22 -4.16 5.73 12.60
CA ALA A 22 -4.27 4.51 11.83
C ALA A 22 -5.71 4.02 11.72
N ASN A 23 -6.47 4.03 12.83
CA ASN A 23 -7.89 3.67 12.82
C ASN A 23 -8.71 4.62 11.96
N PHE A 24 -8.45 5.92 12.03
CA PHE A 24 -9.08 6.91 11.15
C PHE A 24 -8.82 6.57 9.67
N ALA A 25 -7.60 6.22 9.31
CA ALA A 25 -7.25 5.84 7.94
C ALA A 25 -7.99 4.56 7.48
N PHE A 26 -8.16 3.55 8.34
CA PHE A 26 -8.96 2.35 8.04
C PHE A 26 -10.43 2.70 7.79
N VAL A 27 -11.02 3.53 8.65
CA VAL A 27 -12.42 4.00 8.48
C VAL A 27 -12.55 4.76 7.17
N ASN A 28 -11.63 5.67 6.86
CA ASN A 28 -11.65 6.44 5.62
C ASN A 28 -11.65 5.53 4.39
N ARG A 29 -10.76 4.52 4.34
CA ARG A 29 -10.73 3.56 3.22
C ARG A 29 -12.01 2.72 3.13
N SER A 30 -12.59 2.34 4.25
CA SER A 30 -13.88 1.63 4.29
C SER A 30 -15.01 2.46 3.71
N LEU A 31 -15.07 3.77 4.03
CA LEU A 31 -16.04 4.71 3.47
C LEU A 31 -15.83 4.93 1.97
N MET A 32 -14.58 5.03 1.51
CA MET A 32 -14.26 5.10 0.09
C MET A 32 -14.73 3.83 -0.65
N ALA A 33 -14.45 2.64 -0.10
CA ALA A 33 -14.90 1.38 -0.68
C ALA A 33 -16.43 1.28 -0.74
N MET A 34 -17.13 1.75 0.30
CA MET A 34 -18.59 1.82 0.31
C MET A 34 -19.11 2.78 -0.78
N SER A 35 -18.49 3.95 -0.94
CA SER A 35 -18.86 4.92 -1.97
C SER A 35 -18.64 4.36 -3.38
N CYS A 36 -17.55 3.63 -3.59
CA CYS A 36 -17.30 2.92 -4.85
C CYS A 36 -18.37 1.88 -5.14
N ARG A 37 -18.73 1.02 -4.15
CA ARG A 37 -19.80 0.02 -4.31
C ARG A 37 -21.11 0.68 -4.73
N LYS A 38 -21.55 1.75 -4.04
CA LYS A 38 -22.76 2.50 -4.41
C LYS A 38 -22.71 3.07 -5.83
N ALA A 39 -21.56 3.58 -6.26
CA ALA A 39 -21.40 4.07 -7.63
C ALA A 39 -21.55 2.95 -8.66
N PHE A 40 -20.95 1.79 -8.43
CA PHE A 40 -21.10 0.61 -9.29
C PHE A 40 -22.53 0.09 -9.29
N GLU A 41 -23.21 -0.01 -8.15
CA GLU A 41 -24.61 -0.40 -8.06
C GLU A 41 -25.51 0.52 -8.91
N LYS A 42 -25.28 1.83 -8.82
CA LYS A 42 -26.02 2.82 -9.63
C LYS A 42 -25.80 2.66 -11.14
N VAL A 43 -24.55 2.37 -11.55
CA VAL A 43 -24.21 2.25 -12.98
C VAL A 43 -24.70 0.94 -13.58
N PHE A 44 -24.51 -0.17 -12.86
CA PHE A 44 -24.79 -1.52 -13.37
C PHE A 44 -26.17 -2.06 -13.01
N GLY A 45 -26.93 -1.38 -12.16
CA GLY A 45 -28.25 -1.84 -11.70
C GLY A 45 -28.23 -3.15 -10.92
N ARG A 46 -27.09 -3.48 -10.30
CA ARG A 46 -26.86 -4.73 -9.53
C ARG A 46 -26.29 -4.38 -8.17
N THR A 47 -26.56 -5.19 -7.15
CA THR A 47 -25.96 -4.99 -5.83
C THR A 47 -24.45 -5.30 -5.83
N ALA A 48 -23.71 -4.73 -4.89
CA ALA A 48 -22.28 -5.00 -4.75
C ALA A 48 -22.00 -6.48 -4.51
N GLU A 49 -22.86 -7.16 -3.76
CA GLU A 49 -22.80 -8.61 -3.52
C GLU A 49 -22.99 -9.41 -4.82
N ALA A 50 -23.98 -9.05 -5.63
CA ALA A 50 -24.24 -9.71 -6.92
C ALA A 50 -23.12 -9.49 -7.94
N MET A 51 -22.30 -8.45 -7.76
CA MET A 51 -21.09 -8.18 -8.55
C MET A 51 -19.81 -8.72 -7.90
N ASP A 52 -19.90 -9.42 -6.76
CA ASP A 52 -18.78 -9.93 -5.97
C ASP A 52 -17.74 -8.87 -5.57
N MET A 53 -18.19 -7.65 -5.27
CA MET A 53 -17.31 -6.54 -4.87
C MET A 53 -16.85 -6.68 -3.42
N ARG A 54 -15.94 -7.60 -3.17
CA ARG A 54 -15.36 -7.87 -1.84
C ARG A 54 -14.03 -7.14 -1.64
N THR A 55 -13.75 -6.79 -0.39
CA THR A 55 -12.41 -6.36 -0.01
C THR A 55 -11.48 -7.56 0.02
N VAL A 56 -10.47 -7.59 -0.83
CA VAL A 56 -9.45 -8.65 -0.86
C VAL A 56 -8.57 -8.54 0.38
N TYR A 57 -8.00 -7.36 0.62
CA TYR A 57 -7.16 -7.08 1.78
C TYR A 57 -7.09 -5.58 2.05
N ASP A 58 -6.79 -5.20 3.29
CA ASP A 58 -6.51 -3.82 3.71
C ASP A 58 -5.30 -3.80 4.66
N VAL A 59 -4.32 -2.95 4.39
CA VAL A 59 -3.07 -2.89 5.15
C VAL A 59 -2.57 -1.46 5.29
N SER A 60 -1.98 -1.16 6.45
CA SER A 60 -1.30 0.11 6.72
C SER A 60 0.17 0.05 6.32
N HIS A 61 0.71 1.18 5.85
CA HIS A 61 2.11 1.35 5.48
C HIS A 61 2.82 2.49 6.26
N ASN A 62 2.13 3.11 7.21
CA ASN A 62 2.66 4.11 8.13
C ASN A 62 2.15 3.77 9.54
N ILE A 63 2.81 2.84 10.21
CA ILE A 63 2.37 2.32 11.51
C ILE A 63 3.55 1.72 12.27
N ALA A 64 3.47 1.74 13.59
CA ALA A 64 4.30 0.92 14.45
C ALA A 64 3.44 -0.13 15.16
N LYS A 65 3.88 -1.38 15.13
CA LYS A 65 3.20 -2.50 15.81
C LYS A 65 4.15 -3.24 16.71
N GLU A 66 3.64 -3.66 17.87
CA GLU A 66 4.34 -4.61 18.73
C GLU A 66 4.22 -5.99 18.10
N GLU A 67 5.35 -6.62 17.85
CA GLU A 67 5.47 -7.90 17.18
C GLU A 67 6.57 -8.72 17.85
N THR A 68 6.47 -10.05 17.81
CA THR A 68 7.56 -10.93 18.24
C THR A 68 8.34 -11.41 17.03
N HIS A 69 9.65 -11.19 17.06
CA HIS A 69 10.57 -11.62 16.02
C HIS A 69 11.79 -12.31 16.62
N THR A 70 12.32 -13.29 15.91
CA THR A 70 13.57 -13.96 16.28
C THR A 70 14.76 -13.12 15.82
N VAL A 71 15.54 -12.62 16.73
CA VAL A 71 16.77 -11.83 16.49
C VAL A 71 17.96 -12.57 17.09
N GLN A 72 18.92 -12.93 16.27
CA GLN A 72 20.11 -13.70 16.71
C GLN A 72 19.74 -14.97 17.50
N GLY A 73 18.71 -15.69 17.05
CA GLY A 73 18.23 -16.92 17.68
C GLY A 73 17.43 -16.74 18.96
N LYS A 74 17.06 -15.51 19.33
CA LYS A 74 16.24 -15.21 20.49
C LYS A 74 14.96 -14.51 20.10
N ASP A 75 13.83 -14.94 20.62
CA ASP A 75 12.55 -14.25 20.42
C ASP A 75 12.52 -12.97 21.24
N MET A 76 12.28 -11.87 20.56
CA MET A 76 12.22 -10.53 21.13
C MET A 76 10.89 -9.85 20.75
N ARG A 77 10.28 -9.21 21.74
CA ARG A 77 9.14 -8.31 21.50
C ARG A 77 9.66 -6.95 21.05
N LEU A 78 9.34 -6.57 19.84
CA LEU A 78 9.83 -5.36 19.17
C LEU A 78 8.66 -4.45 18.81
N LEU A 79 8.91 -3.14 18.77
CA LEU A 79 8.03 -2.16 18.16
C LEU A 79 8.51 -1.93 16.72
N VAL A 80 7.91 -2.64 15.77
CA VAL A 80 8.30 -2.59 14.35
C VAL A 80 7.65 -1.39 13.68
N HIS A 81 8.47 -0.43 13.28
CA HIS A 81 8.05 0.77 12.56
C HIS A 81 8.08 0.52 11.06
N ARG A 82 6.95 0.75 10.38
CA ARG A 82 6.84 0.71 8.92
C ARG A 82 6.46 2.08 8.40
N LYS A 83 7.33 2.67 7.60
CA LYS A 83 7.13 3.93 6.89
C LYS A 83 7.55 3.76 5.44
N GLY A 84 6.56 3.77 4.53
CA GLY A 84 6.83 3.41 3.15
C GLY A 84 7.11 1.91 2.94
N ALA A 85 6.81 1.10 3.92
CA ALA A 85 6.84 -0.35 3.89
C ALA A 85 5.54 -0.88 4.47
N THR A 86 5.16 -2.10 4.12
CA THR A 86 3.96 -2.76 4.63
C THR A 86 4.30 -4.11 5.26
N ARG A 87 3.43 -4.59 6.14
CA ARG A 87 3.55 -5.91 6.73
C ARG A 87 3.31 -6.99 5.66
N ALA A 88 4.18 -7.99 5.65
CA ALA A 88 4.17 -9.10 4.68
C ALA A 88 4.57 -10.39 5.38
N PHE A 89 3.76 -10.84 6.33
CA PHE A 89 4.01 -12.06 7.08
C PHE A 89 3.87 -13.30 6.19
N GLY A 90 4.75 -14.25 6.42
CA GLY A 90 4.80 -15.51 5.67
C GLY A 90 3.63 -16.45 5.99
N PRO A 91 3.53 -17.55 5.24
CA PRO A 91 2.57 -18.61 5.52
C PRO A 91 2.69 -19.15 6.95
N GLY A 92 1.56 -19.53 7.54
CA GLY A 92 1.51 -20.11 8.90
C GLY A 92 1.61 -19.10 10.03
N HIS A 93 1.87 -17.83 9.77
CA HIS A 93 1.94 -16.84 10.85
C HIS A 93 0.55 -16.59 11.47
N PRO A 94 0.39 -16.58 12.81
CA PRO A 94 -0.91 -16.49 13.48
C PRO A 94 -1.70 -15.21 13.16
N ASP A 95 -1.01 -14.11 12.85
CA ASP A 95 -1.64 -12.84 12.47
C ASP A 95 -2.07 -12.78 11.00
N VAL A 96 -1.81 -13.81 10.21
CA VAL A 96 -2.32 -13.91 8.84
C VAL A 96 -3.73 -14.49 8.89
N PRO A 97 -4.75 -13.82 8.28
CA PRO A 97 -6.10 -14.34 8.28
C PRO A 97 -6.17 -15.78 7.73
N PRO A 98 -7.07 -16.65 8.28
CA PRO A 98 -7.16 -18.06 7.87
C PRO A 98 -7.25 -18.28 6.36
N LYS A 99 -7.97 -17.38 5.66
CA LYS A 99 -8.11 -17.40 4.20
C LYS A 99 -6.76 -17.35 3.45
N TYR A 100 -5.72 -16.80 4.07
CA TYR A 100 -4.39 -16.60 3.47
C TYR A 100 -3.28 -17.36 4.20
N SER A 101 -3.64 -18.20 5.17
CA SER A 101 -2.67 -18.90 6.04
C SER A 101 -1.66 -19.74 5.24
N GLU A 102 -2.07 -20.35 4.15
CA GLU A 102 -1.20 -21.20 3.32
C GLU A 102 -0.31 -20.42 2.34
N VAL A 103 -0.72 -19.20 1.98
CA VAL A 103 -0.03 -18.43 0.92
C VAL A 103 0.76 -17.24 1.45
N GLY A 104 0.51 -16.84 2.69
CA GLY A 104 1.07 -15.65 3.32
C GLY A 104 0.20 -14.41 3.14
N GLN A 105 0.55 -13.35 3.84
CA GLN A 105 -0.21 -12.11 3.88
C GLN A 105 -0.22 -11.41 2.51
N PRO A 106 -1.39 -11.06 1.95
CA PRO A 106 -1.47 -10.26 0.73
C PRO A 106 -0.87 -8.87 0.90
N VAL A 107 -0.14 -8.42 -0.10
CA VAL A 107 0.47 -7.10 -0.18
C VAL A 107 0.09 -6.44 -1.49
N LEU A 108 -0.45 -5.23 -1.43
CA LEU A 108 -0.72 -4.43 -2.61
C LEU A 108 0.43 -3.45 -2.84
N VAL A 109 1.04 -3.49 -4.00
CA VAL A 109 2.07 -2.54 -4.44
C VAL A 109 1.50 -1.72 -5.59
N GLY A 110 1.15 -0.47 -5.27
CA GLY A 110 0.60 0.46 -6.25
C GLY A 110 1.67 1.03 -7.16
N GLY A 111 1.36 1.11 -8.45
CA GLY A 111 2.10 1.91 -9.42
C GLY A 111 1.57 3.35 -9.50
N SER A 112 1.81 4.00 -10.61
CA SER A 112 1.33 5.34 -10.92
C SER A 112 0.13 5.34 -11.87
N MET A 113 -0.40 6.52 -12.21
CA MET A 113 -1.47 6.66 -13.21
C MET A 113 -1.03 6.09 -14.56
N GLY A 114 -1.88 5.27 -15.18
CA GLY A 114 -1.61 4.66 -16.49
C GLY A 114 -0.58 3.52 -16.51
N THR A 115 -0.04 3.13 -15.35
CA THR A 115 0.84 1.95 -15.23
C THR A 115 0.07 0.75 -14.68
N CYS A 116 0.74 -0.16 -13.98
CA CYS A 116 0.12 -1.33 -13.36
C CYS A 116 0.31 -1.29 -11.84
N SER A 117 -0.41 -2.14 -11.15
CA SER A 117 -0.19 -2.47 -9.74
C SER A 117 0.07 -3.97 -9.60
N TYR A 118 0.55 -4.39 -8.45
CA TYR A 118 0.81 -5.79 -8.19
C TYR A 118 0.21 -6.23 -6.86
N VAL A 119 -0.22 -7.47 -6.81
CA VAL A 119 -0.47 -8.18 -5.56
C VAL A 119 0.66 -9.18 -5.36
N LEU A 120 1.26 -9.15 -4.18
CA LEU A 120 2.30 -10.06 -3.74
C LEU A 120 1.82 -10.79 -2.48
N CYS A 121 2.56 -11.82 -2.07
CA CYS A 121 2.38 -12.48 -0.78
C CYS A 121 3.64 -12.35 0.07
N GLY A 122 3.47 -12.21 1.36
CA GLY A 122 4.55 -12.31 2.34
C GLY A 122 5.19 -13.70 2.34
N THR A 123 6.44 -13.78 2.78
CA THR A 123 7.24 -15.00 2.78
C THR A 123 7.85 -15.25 4.16
N GLN A 124 8.26 -16.49 4.43
CA GLN A 124 9.03 -16.80 5.64
C GLN A 124 10.38 -16.06 5.64
N ARG A 125 11.01 -15.91 4.48
CA ARG A 125 12.27 -15.16 4.36
C ARG A 125 12.14 -13.69 4.72
N ALA A 126 10.96 -13.07 4.50
CA ALA A 126 10.69 -11.71 4.96
C ALA A 126 10.74 -11.60 6.48
N MET A 127 10.29 -12.63 7.22
CA MET A 127 10.37 -12.63 8.69
C MET A 127 11.81 -12.54 9.17
N GLU A 128 12.73 -13.21 8.47
CA GLU A 128 14.16 -13.26 8.81
C GLU A 128 14.90 -12.00 8.41
N LEU A 129 14.66 -11.48 7.19
CA LEU A 129 15.45 -10.40 6.59
C LEU A 129 14.91 -9.00 6.87
N SER A 130 13.59 -8.85 7.05
CA SER A 130 12.93 -7.55 7.07
C SER A 130 11.83 -7.42 8.13
N PHE A 131 11.85 -8.26 9.15
CA PHE A 131 10.77 -8.31 10.16
C PHE A 131 9.38 -8.44 9.52
N GLY A 132 9.25 -9.35 8.55
CA GLY A 132 7.98 -9.55 7.84
C GLY A 132 7.47 -8.30 7.12
N SER A 133 8.37 -7.57 6.44
CA SER A 133 8.04 -6.33 5.75
C SER A 133 8.45 -6.38 4.28
N THR A 134 7.71 -5.65 3.42
CA THR A 134 8.05 -5.41 2.01
C THR A 134 7.67 -3.99 1.60
N CYS A 135 7.96 -3.59 0.36
CA CYS A 135 7.58 -2.27 -0.17
C CYS A 135 6.06 -2.09 -0.20
N HIS A 136 5.59 -0.83 -0.12
CA HIS A 136 4.16 -0.50 -0.20
C HIS A 136 3.72 0.08 -1.55
N GLY A 137 4.66 0.43 -2.41
CA GLY A 137 4.44 1.07 -3.71
C GLY A 137 5.75 1.23 -4.46
N ALA A 138 5.69 1.77 -5.67
CA ALA A 138 6.86 2.00 -6.50
C ALA A 138 7.89 2.95 -5.87
N GLY A 139 7.43 3.86 -5.01
CA GLY A 139 8.26 4.94 -4.50
C GLY A 139 8.48 6.03 -5.55
N ARG A 140 8.83 7.23 -5.10
CA ARG A 140 9.02 8.37 -6.00
C ARG A 140 10.45 8.40 -6.57
N ALA A 141 10.57 8.73 -7.87
CA ALA A 141 11.84 9.03 -8.52
C ALA A 141 12.19 10.52 -8.42
N MET A 142 11.18 11.39 -8.21
CA MET A 142 11.38 12.83 -8.00
C MET A 142 10.47 13.39 -6.90
N SER A 143 10.86 14.53 -6.32
CA SER A 143 10.03 15.22 -5.32
C SER A 143 8.79 15.84 -5.95
N ARG A 144 7.73 16.05 -5.15
CA ARG A 144 6.51 16.75 -5.60
C ARG A 144 6.82 18.13 -6.17
N THR A 145 7.68 18.89 -5.49
CA THR A 145 8.11 20.21 -5.94
C THR A 145 8.81 20.17 -7.31
N LYS A 146 9.67 19.16 -7.55
CA LYS A 146 10.32 18.97 -8.84
C LYS A 146 9.29 18.62 -9.92
N ALA A 147 8.39 17.68 -9.64
CA ALA A 147 7.33 17.31 -10.59
C ALA A 147 6.48 18.50 -11.03
N LEU A 148 6.05 19.34 -10.06
CA LEU A 148 5.28 20.55 -10.34
C LEU A 148 6.03 21.60 -11.19
N LYS A 149 7.36 21.66 -11.07
CA LYS A 149 8.19 22.61 -11.84
C LYS A 149 8.52 22.11 -13.24
N THR A 150 8.58 20.80 -13.44
CA THR A 150 9.09 20.20 -14.67
C THR A 150 8.02 19.54 -15.53
N LEU A 151 6.86 19.20 -14.98
CA LEU A 151 5.80 18.48 -15.69
C LEU A 151 4.59 19.40 -15.97
N ASN A 152 4.10 19.35 -17.20
CA ASN A 152 2.86 20.03 -17.59
C ASN A 152 1.66 19.12 -17.30
N SER A 153 0.78 19.54 -16.38
CA SER A 153 -0.39 18.77 -15.97
C SER A 153 -1.33 18.39 -17.13
N SER A 154 -1.49 19.27 -18.12
CA SER A 154 -2.36 19.01 -19.27
C SER A 154 -1.79 17.93 -20.18
N GLU A 155 -0.47 17.97 -20.43
CA GLU A 155 0.22 16.93 -21.21
C GLU A 155 0.23 15.57 -20.49
N VAL A 156 0.39 15.58 -19.15
CA VAL A 156 0.29 14.35 -18.34
C VAL A 156 -1.09 13.72 -18.50
N LEU A 157 -2.17 14.51 -18.35
CA LEU A 157 -3.53 14.00 -18.51
C LEU A 157 -3.79 13.47 -19.92
N GLN A 158 -3.36 14.18 -20.96
CA GLN A 158 -3.49 13.72 -22.35
C GLN A 158 -2.79 12.37 -22.57
N ARG A 159 -1.56 12.20 -22.05
CA ARG A 159 -0.85 10.91 -22.17
C ARG A 159 -1.54 9.78 -21.42
N VAL A 160 -2.07 10.06 -20.22
CA VAL A 160 -2.84 9.07 -19.44
C VAL A 160 -4.11 8.67 -20.20
N GLU A 161 -4.83 9.64 -20.79
CA GLU A 161 -6.02 9.38 -21.61
C GLU A 161 -5.68 8.62 -22.89
N ALA A 162 -4.58 8.96 -23.56
CA ALA A 162 -4.10 8.23 -24.74
C ALA A 162 -3.73 6.77 -24.44
N SER A 163 -3.38 6.44 -23.18
CA SER A 163 -3.15 5.06 -22.76
C SER A 163 -4.45 4.26 -22.49
N GLY A 164 -5.62 4.85 -22.72
CA GLY A 164 -6.94 4.25 -22.48
C GLY A 164 -7.46 4.41 -21.07
N CYS A 165 -6.85 5.26 -20.25
CA CYS A 165 -7.28 5.54 -18.88
C CYS A 165 -7.96 6.91 -18.78
N THR A 166 -9.19 6.98 -18.26
CA THR A 166 -9.82 8.27 -17.95
C THR A 166 -9.36 8.75 -16.59
N ALA A 167 -8.71 9.92 -16.53
CA ALA A 167 -8.28 10.55 -15.30
C ALA A 167 -9.27 11.63 -14.84
N ARG A 168 -9.67 11.60 -13.57
CA ARG A 168 -10.42 12.66 -12.89
C ARG A 168 -9.63 13.10 -11.69
N VAL A 169 -9.19 14.34 -11.66
CA VAL A 169 -8.37 14.92 -10.59
C VAL A 169 -9.10 16.11 -9.96
N ALA A 170 -9.03 16.24 -8.64
CA ALA A 170 -9.65 17.35 -7.94
C ALA A 170 -9.02 18.72 -8.32
N THR A 171 -7.72 18.72 -8.59
CA THR A 171 -7.00 19.89 -9.08
C THR A 171 -6.01 19.49 -10.17
N ARG A 172 -5.74 20.37 -11.15
CA ARG A 172 -4.71 20.12 -12.18
C ARG A 172 -3.32 19.86 -11.59
N ARG A 173 -3.00 20.48 -10.46
CA ARG A 173 -1.74 20.29 -9.75
C ARG A 173 -1.49 18.81 -9.40
N LEU A 174 -2.52 18.10 -8.95
CA LEU A 174 -2.42 16.69 -8.63
C LEU A 174 -1.98 15.81 -9.83
N ALA A 175 -2.37 16.18 -11.05
CA ALA A 175 -1.96 15.42 -12.23
C ALA A 175 -0.43 15.44 -12.43
N ALA A 176 0.23 16.57 -12.23
CA ALA A 176 1.70 16.64 -12.29
C ALA A 176 2.37 15.94 -11.10
N GLU A 177 1.83 16.11 -9.89
CA GLU A 177 2.38 15.44 -8.70
C GLU A 177 2.31 13.92 -8.81
N GLU A 178 1.24 13.36 -9.39
CA GLU A 178 0.99 11.92 -9.49
C GLU A 178 1.31 11.35 -10.89
N ALA A 179 2.02 12.13 -11.71
CA ALA A 179 2.43 11.70 -13.04
C ALA A 179 3.30 10.42 -13.00
N PRO A 180 3.22 9.54 -14.01
CA PRO A 180 4.02 8.33 -14.09
C PRO A 180 5.52 8.59 -13.91
N GLU A 181 6.05 9.66 -14.49
CA GLU A 181 7.46 10.06 -14.43
C GLU A 181 7.92 10.45 -13.03
N SER A 182 6.99 10.71 -12.12
CA SER A 182 7.30 11.02 -10.72
C SER A 182 7.65 9.80 -9.88
N TYR A 183 7.46 8.60 -10.41
CA TYR A 183 7.61 7.32 -9.71
C TYR A 183 8.65 6.44 -10.38
N LYS A 184 9.23 5.52 -9.61
CA LYS A 184 10.05 4.43 -10.12
C LYS A 184 9.18 3.44 -10.89
N ASP A 185 9.77 2.63 -11.76
CA ASP A 185 9.06 1.52 -12.39
C ASP A 185 8.64 0.51 -11.31
N VAL A 186 7.33 0.32 -11.19
CA VAL A 186 6.76 -0.59 -10.20
C VAL A 186 7.16 -2.05 -10.48
N SER A 187 7.38 -2.41 -11.75
CA SER A 187 7.76 -3.76 -12.15
C SER A 187 9.18 -4.09 -11.67
N GLU A 188 10.12 -3.15 -11.81
CA GLU A 188 11.48 -3.31 -11.28
C GLU A 188 11.48 -3.41 -9.74
N VAL A 189 10.69 -2.57 -9.06
CA VAL A 189 10.59 -2.57 -7.60
C VAL A 189 10.06 -3.91 -7.08
N VAL A 190 8.98 -4.44 -7.67
CA VAL A 190 8.41 -5.70 -7.21
C VAL A 190 9.26 -6.90 -7.59
N GLN A 191 9.95 -6.85 -8.73
CA GLN A 191 10.89 -7.87 -9.14
C GLN A 191 12.07 -7.97 -8.16
N THR A 192 12.63 -6.83 -7.76
CA THR A 192 13.68 -6.76 -6.73
C THR A 192 13.23 -7.40 -5.41
N CYS A 193 12.01 -7.09 -4.95
CA CYS A 193 11.48 -7.70 -3.73
C CYS A 193 11.25 -9.21 -3.87
N HIS A 194 10.86 -9.66 -5.06
CA HIS A 194 10.67 -11.07 -5.37
C HIS A 194 11.99 -11.83 -5.38
N GLU A 195 13.00 -11.32 -6.08
CA GLU A 195 14.35 -11.92 -6.15
C GLU A 195 15.06 -11.94 -4.80
N ALA A 196 14.88 -10.89 -3.99
CA ALA A 196 15.35 -10.88 -2.60
C ALA A 196 14.61 -11.90 -1.71
N GLY A 197 13.47 -12.43 -2.18
CA GLY A 197 12.65 -13.39 -1.48
C GLY A 197 11.84 -12.81 -0.33
N ILE A 198 11.75 -11.48 -0.17
CA ILE A 198 10.95 -10.83 0.89
C ILE A 198 9.47 -10.74 0.57
N SER A 199 9.11 -10.93 -0.70
CA SER A 199 7.72 -11.11 -1.12
C SER A 199 7.65 -11.89 -2.42
N ARG A 200 6.56 -12.61 -2.65
CA ARG A 200 6.34 -13.41 -3.86
C ARG A 200 5.32 -12.73 -4.76
N LEU A 201 5.68 -12.52 -6.03
CA LEU A 201 4.76 -12.05 -7.05
C LEU A 201 3.59 -13.02 -7.23
N CYS A 202 2.36 -12.50 -7.23
CA CYS A 202 1.14 -13.28 -7.45
C CYS A 202 0.40 -12.81 -8.69
N VAL A 203 0.04 -11.51 -8.77
CA VAL A 203 -0.80 -10.97 -9.84
C VAL A 203 -0.32 -9.59 -10.24
N ARG A 204 -0.28 -9.34 -11.55
CA ARG A 204 -0.17 -8.00 -12.13
C ARG A 204 -1.57 -7.48 -12.48
N LEU A 205 -1.92 -6.30 -11.99
CA LEU A 205 -3.21 -5.68 -12.20
C LEU A 205 -3.07 -4.54 -13.21
N LYS A 206 -3.79 -4.63 -14.34
CA LYS A 206 -4.00 -3.48 -15.22
C LYS A 206 -5.19 -2.69 -14.68
N PRO A 207 -5.06 -1.41 -14.36
CA PRO A 207 -6.16 -0.65 -13.80
C PRO A 207 -7.25 -0.40 -14.83
N LEU A 208 -8.49 -0.73 -14.49
CA LEU A 208 -9.69 -0.26 -15.17
C LEU A 208 -10.25 0.94 -14.43
N VAL A 209 -10.23 0.89 -13.09
CA VAL A 209 -10.62 1.98 -12.18
C VAL A 209 -9.61 2.02 -11.04
N CYS A 210 -9.14 3.21 -10.70
CA CYS A 210 -8.31 3.46 -9.54
C CYS A 210 -8.86 4.68 -8.80
N VAL A 211 -9.26 4.50 -7.54
CA VAL A 211 -9.76 5.58 -6.69
C VAL A 211 -8.73 5.87 -5.61
N LYS A 212 -8.32 7.12 -5.52
CA LYS A 212 -7.40 7.62 -4.49
C LYS A 212 -8.07 8.77 -3.74
N GLY A 213 -7.88 8.83 -2.42
CA GLY A 213 -8.37 9.88 -1.55
C GLY A 213 -7.25 10.68 -0.91
#